data_73a449d570feab0f8cf635317d55bf4f
#
_entry.id   73a449d570feab0f8cf635317d55bf4f
#
_cell.length_a   1.000
_cell.length_b   1.000
_cell.length_c   1.000
_cell.angle_alpha   90.00
_cell.angle_beta   90.00
_cell.angle_gamma   90.00
#
_symmetry.space_group_name_H-M   'P 1'
#
loop_
_entity.id
_entity.type
_entity.pdbx_description
1 polymer ?
#
loop_
_entity_poly.entity_id
_entity_poly.type
_entity_poly.pdbx_seq_one_letter_code
_entity_poly.pdbx_strand_id
1 'polypeptide(L)'
;MRTHRDDDRGQVAIEFLGMVPVILLTLVLLWQVVLVGYTYTLAGNAADEAARAHAVGDDCGEAALRHLDGPWRSGADPRCSEGGGVVTAVVTIRVPVLVPGVGGLFDVKGRAAAISEEPTP
;
A
#
# COMPACT_ATOMS: atom_id res chain seq x y z
N MET A 1 -15.04 46.58 29.07
CA MET A 1 -15.46 45.17 28.98
C MET A 1 -15.51 44.64 27.54
N ARG A 2 -15.75 45.44 26.56
CA ARG A 2 -15.74 44.97 25.17
C ARG A 2 -14.36 44.59 24.68
N THR A 3 -13.30 45.21 25.18
CA THR A 3 -11.92 44.89 24.80
C THR A 3 -11.49 43.52 25.22
N HIS A 4 -11.97 43.01 26.36
CA HIS A 4 -11.65 41.65 26.82
C HIS A 4 -12.23 40.55 25.92
N ARG A 5 -13.45 40.76 25.39
CA ARG A 5 -14.06 39.81 24.47
C ARG A 5 -13.33 39.74 23.13
N ASP A 6 -12.89 40.86 22.63
CA ASP A 6 -12.18 40.93 21.34
C ASP A 6 -10.80 40.31 21.48
N ASP A 7 -10.12 40.50 22.62
CA ASP A 7 -8.83 39.87 22.92
C ASP A 7 -8.95 38.34 23.03
N ASP A 8 -10.03 37.86 23.68
CA ASP A 8 -10.29 36.42 23.81
C ASP A 8 -10.58 35.79 22.46
N ARG A 9 -11.33 36.45 21.57
CA ARG A 9 -11.60 35.96 20.23
C ARG A 9 -10.33 35.91 19.38
N GLY A 10 -9.50 36.93 19.47
CA GLY A 10 -8.23 36.96 18.75
C GLY A 10 -7.31 35.86 19.22
N GLN A 11 -7.25 35.60 20.51
CA GLN A 11 -6.44 34.57 21.09
C GLN A 11 -6.91 33.18 20.66
N VAL A 12 -8.22 32.91 20.66
CA VAL A 12 -8.77 31.63 20.22
C VAL A 12 -8.50 31.43 18.71
N ALA A 13 -8.62 32.49 17.91
CA ALA A 13 -8.34 32.41 16.49
C ALA A 13 -6.87 32.09 16.21
N ILE A 14 -5.94 32.70 16.96
CA ILE A 14 -4.51 32.42 16.83
C ILE A 14 -4.20 31.00 17.25
N GLU A 15 -4.77 30.52 18.35
CA GLU A 15 -4.61 29.15 18.80
C GLU A 15 -5.14 28.16 17.77
N PHE A 16 -6.30 28.45 17.21
CA PHE A 16 -6.88 27.62 16.15
C PHE A 16 -5.99 27.57 14.92
N LEU A 17 -5.49 28.73 14.47
CA LEU A 17 -4.55 28.79 13.35
C LEU A 17 -3.27 28.03 13.62
N GLY A 18 -2.78 28.06 14.87
CA GLY A 18 -1.62 27.30 15.27
C GLY A 18 -1.85 25.79 15.28
N MET A 19 -3.10 25.38 15.48
CA MET A 19 -3.48 23.97 15.45
C MET A 19 -3.71 23.41 14.05
N VAL A 20 -4.05 24.25 13.08
CA VAL A 20 -4.35 23.81 11.72
C VAL A 20 -3.21 23.00 11.10
N PRO A 21 -1.95 23.46 11.13
CA PRO A 21 -0.86 22.65 10.58
C PRO A 21 -0.73 21.28 11.25
N VAL A 22 -0.93 21.22 12.57
CA VAL A 22 -0.85 19.96 13.32
C VAL A 22 -1.98 19.03 12.91
N ILE A 23 -3.19 19.56 12.77
CA ILE A 23 -4.35 18.77 12.33
C ILE A 23 -4.11 18.24 10.92
N LEU A 24 -3.65 19.08 10.00
CA LEU A 24 -3.37 18.67 8.64
C LEU A 24 -2.27 17.60 8.59
N LEU A 25 -1.22 17.78 9.36
CA LEU A 25 -0.15 16.79 9.44
C LEU A 25 -0.68 15.45 9.95
N THR A 26 -1.50 15.48 11.00
CA THR A 26 -2.12 14.27 11.55
C THR A 26 -2.98 13.56 10.51
N LEU A 27 -3.79 14.31 9.75
CA LEU A 27 -4.64 13.73 8.72
C LEU A 27 -3.81 13.10 7.60
N VAL A 28 -2.73 13.76 7.18
CA VAL A 28 -1.83 13.20 6.16
C VAL A 28 -1.19 11.91 6.66
N LEU A 29 -0.72 11.89 7.90
CA LEU A 29 -0.12 10.69 8.48
C LEU A 29 -1.12 9.54 8.59
N LEU A 30 -2.35 9.84 9.02
CA LEU A 30 -3.41 8.82 9.09
C LEU A 30 -3.74 8.27 7.71
N TRP A 31 -3.83 9.15 6.72
CA TRP A 31 -4.07 8.73 5.34
C TRP A 31 -2.95 7.85 4.83
N GLN A 32 -1.70 8.19 5.15
CA GLN A 32 -0.55 7.38 4.76
C GLN A 32 -0.62 5.98 5.38
N VAL A 33 -1.02 5.88 6.64
CA VAL A 33 -1.21 4.58 7.31
C VAL A 33 -2.28 3.75 6.59
N VAL A 34 -3.39 4.38 6.20
CA VAL A 34 -4.45 3.70 5.43
C VAL A 34 -3.91 3.19 4.10
N LEU A 35 -3.11 4.00 3.40
CA LEU A 35 -2.52 3.58 2.12
C LEU A 35 -1.57 2.39 2.31
N VAL A 36 -0.78 2.38 3.38
CA VAL A 36 0.10 1.25 3.69
C VAL A 36 -0.73 -0.01 3.91
N GLY A 37 -1.76 0.06 4.75
CA GLY A 37 -2.62 -1.08 5.03
C GLY A 37 -3.35 -1.60 3.79
N TYR A 38 -3.86 -0.69 2.97
CA TYR A 38 -4.50 -1.06 1.72
C TYR A 38 -3.52 -1.73 0.76
N THR A 39 -2.30 -1.21 0.67
CA THR A 39 -1.26 -1.79 -0.18
C THR A 39 -0.88 -3.20 0.27
N TYR A 40 -0.83 -3.46 1.59
CA TYR A 40 -0.61 -4.81 2.11
C TYR A 40 -1.71 -5.77 1.65
N THR A 41 -2.96 -5.32 1.70
CA THR A 41 -4.09 -6.14 1.23
C THR A 41 -3.96 -6.44 -0.26
N LEU A 42 -3.62 -5.43 -1.06
CA LEU A 42 -3.42 -5.61 -2.50
C LEU A 42 -2.26 -6.56 -2.79
N ALA A 43 -1.15 -6.43 -2.07
CA ALA A 43 0.02 -7.29 -2.26
C ALA A 43 -0.31 -8.74 -1.91
N GLY A 44 -1.04 -8.97 -0.82
CA GLY A 44 -1.47 -10.31 -0.43
C GLY A 44 -2.39 -10.95 -1.46
N ASN A 45 -3.38 -10.19 -1.95
CA ASN A 45 -4.30 -10.69 -2.97
C ASN A 45 -3.58 -10.95 -4.29
N ALA A 46 -2.67 -10.06 -4.68
CA ALA A 46 -1.90 -10.23 -5.91
C ALA A 46 -0.99 -11.47 -5.83
N ALA A 47 -0.37 -11.69 -4.68
CA ALA A 47 0.47 -12.86 -4.47
C ALA A 47 -0.35 -14.16 -4.53
N ASP A 48 -1.54 -14.16 -3.93
CA ASP A 48 -2.43 -15.32 -3.95
C ASP A 48 -2.86 -15.66 -5.38
N GLU A 49 -3.27 -14.66 -6.16
CA GLU A 49 -3.64 -14.87 -7.55
C GLU A 49 -2.46 -15.32 -8.40
N ALA A 50 -1.29 -14.75 -8.16
CA ALA A 50 -0.07 -15.11 -8.88
C ALA A 50 0.32 -16.57 -8.61
N ALA A 51 0.26 -16.99 -7.35
CA ALA A 51 0.60 -18.36 -6.97
C ALA A 51 -0.36 -19.36 -7.60
N ARG A 52 -1.64 -19.07 -7.57
CA ARG A 52 -2.66 -19.93 -8.19
C ARG A 52 -2.50 -20.03 -9.72
N ALA A 53 -2.24 -18.90 -10.37
CA ALA A 53 -2.03 -18.87 -11.81
C ALA A 53 -0.80 -19.68 -12.19
N HIS A 54 0.31 -19.48 -11.50
CA HIS A 54 1.55 -20.21 -11.79
C HIS A 54 1.39 -21.72 -11.53
N ALA A 55 0.59 -22.08 -10.53
CA ALA A 55 0.36 -23.48 -10.19
C ALA A 55 -0.34 -24.25 -11.32
N VAL A 56 -1.12 -23.56 -12.15
CA VAL A 56 -1.81 -24.17 -13.29
C VAL A 56 -1.17 -23.83 -14.63
N GLY A 57 0.02 -23.25 -14.63
CA GLY A 57 0.77 -22.95 -15.85
C GLY A 57 0.47 -21.61 -16.48
N ASP A 58 -0.33 -20.76 -15.83
CA ASP A 58 -0.64 -19.43 -16.34
C ASP A 58 0.46 -18.41 -15.97
N ASP A 59 0.38 -17.24 -16.58
CA ASP A 59 1.35 -16.17 -16.35
C ASP A 59 1.16 -15.56 -14.96
N CYS A 60 2.15 -15.76 -14.12
CA CYS A 60 2.22 -15.23 -12.77
C CYS A 60 2.18 -13.70 -12.73
N GLY A 61 2.97 -13.05 -13.59
CA GLY A 61 3.06 -11.59 -13.60
C GLY A 61 1.75 -10.95 -14.01
N GLU A 62 1.11 -11.48 -15.05
CA GLU A 62 -0.19 -10.97 -15.50
C GLU A 62 -1.25 -11.13 -14.41
N ALA A 63 -1.29 -12.30 -13.77
CA ALA A 63 -2.26 -12.57 -12.72
C ALA A 63 -2.06 -11.64 -11.52
N ALA A 64 -0.81 -11.39 -11.14
CA ALA A 64 -0.49 -10.49 -10.04
C ALA A 64 -0.94 -9.06 -10.32
N LEU A 65 -0.86 -8.61 -11.57
CA LEU A 65 -1.17 -7.23 -11.93
C LEU A 65 -2.62 -7.01 -12.32
N ARG A 66 -3.41 -8.07 -12.45
CA ARG A 66 -4.77 -8.01 -13.02
C ARG A 66 -5.69 -7.03 -12.32
N HIS A 67 -5.63 -6.95 -11.00
CA HIS A 67 -6.50 -6.10 -10.20
C HIS A 67 -5.80 -4.90 -9.60
N LEU A 68 -4.58 -4.60 -10.07
CA LEU A 68 -3.83 -3.44 -9.62
C LEU A 68 -3.99 -2.31 -10.65
N ASP A 69 -4.25 -1.11 -10.15
CA ASP A 69 -4.43 0.08 -10.99
C ASP A 69 -3.50 1.20 -10.56
N GLY A 70 -3.19 2.09 -11.52
CA GLY A 70 -2.46 3.32 -11.26
C GLY A 70 -1.08 3.09 -10.63
N PRO A 71 -0.75 3.86 -9.58
CA PRO A 71 0.58 3.78 -8.97
C PRO A 71 0.88 2.43 -8.33
N TRP A 72 -0.14 1.68 -7.89
CA TRP A 72 0.07 0.34 -7.35
C TRP A 72 0.54 -0.62 -8.43
N ARG A 73 -0.03 -0.53 -9.63
CA ARG A 73 0.36 -1.39 -10.75
C ARG A 73 1.77 -1.05 -11.24
N SER A 74 2.07 0.22 -11.43
CA SER A 74 3.38 0.65 -11.92
C SER A 74 4.51 0.38 -10.93
N GLY A 75 4.19 0.33 -9.64
CA GLY A 75 5.15 0.05 -8.58
C GLY A 75 5.18 -1.40 -8.12
N ALA A 76 4.56 -2.31 -8.86
CA ALA A 76 4.47 -3.72 -8.47
C ALA A 76 5.55 -4.57 -9.15
N ASP A 77 6.15 -5.47 -8.38
CA ASP A 77 7.16 -6.41 -8.86
C ASP A 77 6.77 -7.83 -8.42
N PRO A 78 6.06 -8.57 -9.30
CA PRO A 78 5.68 -9.95 -8.99
C PRO A 78 6.83 -10.91 -9.29
N ARG A 79 7.04 -11.86 -8.40
CA ARG A 79 8.05 -12.90 -8.56
C ARG A 79 7.48 -14.24 -8.12
N CYS A 80 7.57 -15.22 -8.98
CA CYS A 80 7.13 -16.57 -8.68
C CYS A 80 8.28 -17.55 -8.80
N SER A 81 8.26 -18.53 -7.90
CA SER A 81 9.23 -19.61 -7.92
C SER A 81 8.52 -20.93 -7.63
N GLU A 82 9.09 -22.01 -8.10
CA GLU A 82 8.53 -23.34 -7.89
C GLU A 82 9.63 -24.26 -7.39
N GLY A 83 9.31 -25.05 -6.38
CA GLY A 83 10.24 -26.02 -5.82
C GLY A 83 9.51 -27.05 -4.97
N GLY A 84 9.83 -28.32 -5.16
CA GLY A 84 9.21 -29.39 -4.38
C GLY A 84 7.72 -29.53 -4.56
N GLY A 85 7.18 -29.13 -5.71
CA GLY A 85 5.75 -29.18 -5.98
C GLY A 85 4.96 -28.03 -5.38
N VAL A 86 5.63 -27.02 -4.84
CA VAL A 86 5.02 -25.84 -4.24
C VAL A 86 5.43 -24.60 -5.02
N VAL A 87 4.45 -23.81 -5.41
CA VAL A 87 4.67 -22.50 -6.02
C VAL A 87 4.62 -21.44 -4.94
N THR A 88 5.62 -20.58 -4.91
CA THR A 88 5.65 -19.42 -4.00
C THR A 88 5.64 -18.16 -4.84
N ALA A 89 4.71 -17.27 -4.57
CA ALA A 89 4.62 -15.97 -5.21
C ALA A 89 4.91 -14.88 -4.17
N VAL A 90 5.78 -13.95 -4.55
CA VAL A 90 6.08 -12.77 -3.74
C VAL A 90 5.80 -11.56 -4.62
N VAL A 91 4.89 -10.71 -4.20
CA VAL A 91 4.58 -9.48 -4.91
C VAL A 91 4.99 -8.31 -4.04
N THR A 92 5.94 -7.52 -4.53
CA THR A 92 6.38 -6.31 -3.86
C THR A 92 5.66 -5.14 -4.51
N ILE A 93 5.00 -4.33 -3.71
CA ILE A 93 4.27 -3.16 -4.21
C ILE A 93 4.78 -1.92 -3.49
N ARG A 94 5.08 -0.88 -4.26
CA ARG A 94 5.47 0.40 -3.70
C ARG A 94 4.22 1.13 -3.20
N VAL A 95 4.26 1.55 -1.93
CA VAL A 95 3.18 2.34 -1.34
C VAL A 95 3.21 3.75 -1.93
N PRO A 96 2.08 4.26 -2.44
CA PRO A 96 2.02 5.66 -2.85
C PRO A 96 2.28 6.57 -1.65
N VAL A 97 3.19 7.53 -1.82
CA VAL A 97 3.63 8.40 -0.73
C VAL A 97 3.14 9.81 -1.01
N LEU A 98 2.51 10.43 0.00
CA LEU A 98 1.99 11.79 -0.12
C LEU A 98 3.08 12.85 0.03
N VAL A 99 4.20 12.49 0.67
CA VAL A 99 5.31 13.42 0.90
C VAL A 99 6.37 13.22 -0.18
N PRO A 100 6.71 14.25 -0.97
CA PRO A 100 7.75 14.14 -1.98
C PRO A 100 9.12 13.82 -1.36
N GLY A 101 9.91 13.01 -2.03
CA GLY A 101 11.26 12.67 -1.61
C GLY A 101 11.40 11.44 -0.71
N VAL A 102 10.29 10.90 -0.18
CA VAL A 102 10.32 9.67 0.61
C VAL A 102 9.81 8.45 -0.16
N GLY A 103 9.60 8.59 -1.45
CA GLY A 103 9.21 7.47 -2.31
C GLY A 103 10.28 6.39 -2.32
N GLY A 104 9.87 5.14 -2.17
CA GLY A 104 10.79 4.02 -2.12
C GLY A 104 11.20 3.58 -0.73
N LEU A 105 10.83 4.35 0.30
CA LEU A 105 11.06 3.94 1.69
C LEU A 105 10.01 2.93 2.16
N PHE A 106 8.88 2.88 1.49
CA PHE A 106 7.75 2.05 1.90
C PHE A 106 7.37 1.08 0.77
N ASP A 107 8.05 -0.04 0.74
CA ASP A 107 7.64 -1.16 -0.11
C ASP A 107 7.03 -2.23 0.78
N VAL A 108 5.92 -2.82 0.33
CA VAL A 108 5.29 -3.91 1.05
C VAL A 108 5.34 -5.18 0.21
N LYS A 109 5.48 -6.31 0.88
CA LYS A 109 5.55 -7.60 0.22
C LYS A 109 4.38 -8.46 0.66
N GLY A 110 3.66 -9.01 -0.33
CA GLY A 110 2.71 -10.07 -0.10
C GLY A 110 3.31 -11.39 -0.54
N ARG A 111 3.06 -12.44 0.21
CA ARG A 111 3.55 -13.78 -0.09
C ARG A 111 2.40 -14.76 -0.04
N ALA A 112 2.35 -15.64 -1.03
CA ALA A 112 1.37 -16.72 -1.06
C ALA A 112 2.03 -17.95 -1.65
N ALA A 113 1.49 -19.11 -1.31
CA ALA A 113 1.95 -20.39 -1.83
C ALA A 113 0.77 -21.21 -2.32
N ALA A 114 1.00 -22.00 -3.35
CA ALA A 114 0.01 -22.92 -3.88
C ALA A 114 0.69 -24.20 -4.28
N ILE A 115 -0.05 -25.30 -4.24
CA ILE A 115 0.47 -26.58 -4.70
C ILE A 115 0.44 -26.58 -6.23
N SER A 116 1.57 -26.94 -6.84
CA SER A 116 1.66 -27.03 -8.29
C SER A 116 0.74 -28.15 -8.78
N GLU A 117 -0.16 -27.81 -9.70
CA GLU A 117 -1.08 -28.76 -10.32
C GLU A 117 -0.58 -29.25 -11.67
N GLU A 118 0.56 -28.73 -12.14
CA GLU A 118 1.13 -29.20 -13.39
C GLU A 118 1.70 -30.60 -13.20
N PRO A 119 1.34 -31.53 -14.10
CA PRO A 119 1.97 -32.84 -14.05
C PRO A 119 3.45 -32.70 -14.35
N THR A 120 4.28 -33.21 -13.44
CA THR A 120 5.72 -33.27 -13.69
C THR A 120 5.97 -34.23 -14.83
N PRO A 121 6.73 -33.80 -15.86
CA PRO A 121 7.12 -34.73 -16.94
C PRO A 121 8.05 -35.82 -16.45
#